data_73bf9d71729a704cc19247e7f9f0f277
#
_entry.id   73bf9d71729a704cc19247e7f9f0f277
#
_cell.length_a   1.000
_cell.length_b   1.000
_cell.length_c   1.000
_cell.angle_alpha   90.00
_cell.angle_beta   90.00
_cell.angle_gamma   90.00
#
_symmetry.space_group_name_H-M   'P 1'
#
loop_
_entity.id
_entity.type
_entity.pdbx_description
1 polymer ?
#
loop_
_entity_poly.entity_id
_entity_poly.type
_entity_poly.pdbx_seq_one_letter_code
_entity_poly.pdbx_strand_id
1 'polypeptide(L)'
;MLHKDFFNEPKDAFYWVERVLHEHKDYYMSKEEIYAQIPTDREGVCIITISAMENALRNLARMRYINIEYHLGRRYFNYKEERKRND
;
A
#
# COMPACT_ATOMS: atom_id res chain seq x y z
N MET A 1 3.27 22.38 -17.37
CA MET A 1 3.05 22.30 -17.16
C MET A 1 3.01 21.88 -16.60
N LEU A 2 2.88 21.52 -16.41
CA LEU A 2 2.61 21.26 -15.93
C LEU A 2 2.36 20.79 -15.40
N HIS A 3 2.18 20.51 -15.27
CA HIS A 3 1.79 20.20 -14.96
C HIS A 3 1.68 19.39 -14.73
N LYS A 4 1.76 18.99 -14.98
CA LYS A 4 1.60 18.21 -15.01
C LYS A 4 1.93 17.51 -14.41
N ASP A 5 2.40 17.24 -14.26
CA ASP A 5 2.79 16.70 -13.67
C ASP A 5 2.81 16.62 -12.66
N PHE A 6 2.44 17.09 -12.28
CA PHE A 6 2.24 17.13 -11.44
C PHE A 6 1.43 16.74 -11.15
N PHE A 7 0.77 16.72 -11.41
CA PHE A 7 -0.08 16.34 -11.44
C PHE A 7 -0.17 15.25 -11.66
N ASN A 8 -0.21 15.02 -11.85
CA ASN A 8 -0.06 14.00 -12.06
C ASN A 8 0.89 13.68 -11.25
N GLU A 9 0.94 14.19 -10.42
CA GLU A 9 1.67 13.97 -9.58
C GLU A 9 1.69 12.67 -9.37
N PRO A 10 2.63 12.08 -9.33
CA PRO A 10 2.69 10.70 -9.24
C PRO A 10 2.10 10.27 -7.96
N LYS A 11 1.39 9.23 -8.04
CA LYS A 11 0.92 8.62 -6.86
C LYS A 11 2.10 7.93 -6.27
N ASP A 12 2.39 8.16 -5.03
CA ASP A 12 3.54 7.58 -4.41
C ASP A 12 3.20 6.21 -3.81
N ALA A 13 4.19 5.62 -3.15
CA ALA A 13 4.02 4.29 -2.60
C ALA A 13 2.90 4.24 -1.57
N PHE A 14 2.76 5.29 -0.79
CA PHE A 14 1.72 5.32 0.22
C PHE A 14 0.35 5.17 -0.44
N TYR A 15 0.12 5.91 -1.51
CA TYR A 15 -1.14 5.84 -2.22
C TYR A 15 -1.41 4.42 -2.75
N TRP A 16 -0.42 3.84 -3.39
CA TRP A 16 -0.63 2.54 -4.03
C TRP A 16 -0.80 1.43 -3.01
N VAL A 17 -0.03 1.46 -1.94
CA VAL A 17 -0.15 0.43 -0.91
C VAL A 17 -1.49 0.55 -0.22
N GLU A 18 -1.89 1.76 0.11
CA GLU A 18 -3.19 1.94 0.74
C GLU A 18 -4.30 1.48 -0.16
N ARG A 19 -4.21 1.78 -1.44
CA ARG A 19 -5.24 1.38 -2.38
C ARG A 19 -5.36 -0.13 -2.50
N VAL A 20 -4.24 -0.82 -2.59
CA VAL A 20 -4.25 -2.27 -2.68
C VAL A 20 -4.90 -2.87 -1.44
N LEU A 21 -4.50 -2.39 -0.28
CA LEU A 21 -5.05 -2.93 0.96
C LEU A 21 -6.53 -2.63 1.11
N HIS A 22 -6.94 -1.45 0.68
CA HIS A 22 -8.35 -1.10 0.75
C HIS A 22 -9.18 -1.98 -0.18
N GLU A 23 -8.68 -2.25 -1.36
CA GLU A 23 -9.39 -3.09 -2.31
C GLU A 23 -9.48 -4.52 -1.86
N HIS A 24 -8.58 -4.95 -0.96
CA HIS A 24 -8.56 -6.32 -0.47
C HIS A 24 -8.81 -6.34 1.04
N LYS A 25 -9.67 -5.47 1.51
CA LYS A 25 -9.84 -5.31 2.96
C LYS A 25 -10.47 -6.50 3.65
N ASP A 26 -10.95 -7.46 2.89
CA ASP A 26 -11.57 -8.63 3.48
C ASP A 26 -10.57 -9.67 3.96
N TYR A 27 -9.31 -9.50 3.67
CA TYR A 27 -8.35 -10.47 4.14
C TYR A 27 -6.98 -9.85 4.31
N TYR A 28 -6.09 -10.60 4.94
CA TYR A 28 -4.74 -10.15 5.21
C TYR A 28 -3.82 -10.52 4.07
N MET A 29 -2.91 -9.64 3.72
CA MET A 29 -2.00 -9.86 2.61
C MET A 29 -0.57 -9.78 3.07
N SER A 30 0.28 -10.65 2.54
CA SER A 30 1.71 -10.54 2.77
C SER A 30 2.26 -9.40 1.93
N LYS A 31 3.46 -8.96 2.22
CA LYS A 31 4.02 -7.88 1.42
C LYS A 31 4.27 -8.33 -0.02
N GLU A 32 4.58 -9.61 -0.24
CA GLU A 32 4.74 -10.11 -1.59
C GLU A 32 3.43 -10.02 -2.37
N GLU A 33 2.34 -10.33 -1.71
CA GLU A 33 1.04 -10.24 -2.35
C GLU A 33 0.68 -8.79 -2.66
N ILE A 34 1.00 -7.89 -1.75
CA ILE A 34 0.75 -6.47 -1.98
C ILE A 34 1.55 -5.99 -3.17
N TYR A 35 2.83 -6.34 -3.21
CA TYR A 35 3.70 -5.89 -4.26
C TYR A 35 3.23 -6.40 -5.62
N ALA A 36 2.71 -7.61 -5.65
CA ALA A 36 2.21 -8.19 -6.89
C ALA A 36 0.98 -7.48 -7.44
N GLN A 37 0.26 -6.74 -6.59
CA GLN A 37 -0.93 -6.03 -7.00
C GLN A 37 -0.64 -4.58 -7.42
N ILE A 38 0.58 -4.11 -7.20
CA ILE A 38 0.91 -2.74 -7.58
C ILE A 38 1.20 -2.69 -9.06
N PRO A 39 0.74 -1.65 -9.75
CA PRO A 39 0.91 -1.59 -11.20
C PRO A 39 2.37 -1.60 -11.64
N THR A 40 2.59 -2.04 -12.84
CA THR A 40 3.90 -2.03 -13.43
C THR A 40 3.93 -1.04 -14.59
N ASP A 41 5.12 -0.65 -14.97
CA ASP A 41 5.28 0.25 -16.11
C ASP A 41 5.21 -0.58 -17.39
N ARG A 42 5.47 0.06 -18.52
CA ARG A 42 5.38 -0.57 -19.79
C ARG A 42 6.32 -1.71 -19.94
N GLU A 43 7.38 -1.77 -19.20
CA GLU A 43 8.34 -2.84 -19.28
C GLU A 43 8.12 -3.93 -18.26
N GLY A 44 7.02 -3.86 -17.52
CA GLY A 44 6.73 -4.87 -16.53
C GLY A 44 7.42 -4.68 -15.20
N VAL A 45 8.01 -3.51 -14.98
CA VAL A 45 8.67 -3.21 -13.72
C VAL A 45 7.71 -2.49 -12.79
N CYS A 46 7.64 -2.92 -11.56
CA CYS A 46 6.76 -2.31 -10.59
C CYS A 46 7.08 -0.83 -10.46
N ILE A 47 6.05 0.00 -10.40
CA ILE A 47 6.26 1.45 -10.40
C ILE A 47 6.76 2.00 -9.09
N ILE A 48 6.82 1.20 -8.04
CA ILE A 48 7.46 1.62 -6.80
C ILE A 48 8.46 0.57 -6.41
N THR A 49 9.42 0.93 -5.59
CA THR A 49 10.43 -0.03 -5.15
C THR A 49 9.92 -0.80 -3.94
N ILE A 50 10.53 -1.92 -3.66
CA ILE A 50 10.18 -2.70 -2.49
C ILE A 50 10.42 -1.88 -1.23
N SER A 51 11.51 -1.14 -1.20
CA SER A 51 11.84 -0.30 -0.07
C SER A 51 10.77 0.77 0.16
N ALA A 52 10.28 1.37 -0.91
CA ALA A 52 9.23 2.37 -0.80
C ALA A 52 7.94 1.73 -0.29
N MET A 53 7.64 0.51 -0.74
CA MET A 53 6.48 -0.20 -0.25
C MET A 53 6.60 -0.46 1.25
N GLU A 54 7.77 -0.89 1.67
CA GLU A 54 7.98 -1.19 3.09
C GLU A 54 7.86 0.05 3.95
N ASN A 55 8.36 1.17 3.46
CA ASN A 55 8.20 2.42 4.17
C ASN A 55 6.75 2.84 4.24
N ALA A 56 5.99 2.63 3.17
CA ALA A 56 4.58 2.95 3.16
C ALA A 56 3.81 2.10 4.17
N LEU A 57 4.13 0.80 4.23
CA LEU A 57 3.49 -0.08 5.19
C LEU A 57 3.81 0.36 6.62
N ARG A 58 5.05 0.75 6.88
CA ARG A 58 5.44 1.20 8.19
C ARG A 58 4.68 2.46 8.58
N ASN A 59 4.54 3.39 7.65
CA ASN A 59 3.83 4.63 7.92
C ASN A 59 2.34 4.39 8.11
N LEU A 60 1.74 3.51 7.31
CA LEU A 60 0.33 3.19 7.47
C LEU A 60 0.08 2.54 8.83
N ALA A 61 0.98 1.69 9.27
CA ALA A 61 0.85 1.05 10.57
C ALA A 61 0.98 2.07 11.68
N ARG A 62 1.95 2.99 11.54
CA ARG A 62 2.16 4.00 12.56
C ARG A 62 0.93 4.92 12.68
N MET A 63 0.28 5.18 11.57
CA MET A 63 -0.91 6.02 11.56
C MET A 63 -2.17 5.23 11.93
N ARG A 64 -2.01 3.95 12.15
CA ARG A 64 -3.11 3.06 12.54
C ARG A 64 -4.16 2.91 11.46
N TYR A 65 -3.74 2.97 10.22
CA TYR A 65 -4.64 2.76 9.10
C TYR A 65 -4.72 1.28 8.73
N ILE A 66 -3.79 0.48 9.21
CA ILE A 66 -3.77 -0.94 8.90
C ILE A 66 -3.47 -1.75 10.14
N ASN A 67 -3.86 -3.01 10.10
CA ASN A 67 -3.54 -3.97 11.13
C ASN A 67 -2.41 -4.85 10.64
N ILE A 68 -1.57 -5.31 11.55
CA ILE A 68 -0.51 -6.25 11.22
C ILE A 68 -0.69 -7.48 12.05
N GLU A 69 -0.63 -8.64 11.42
CA GLU A 69 -0.66 -9.90 12.15
C GLU A 69 0.57 -10.70 11.78
N TYR A 70 1.08 -11.45 12.74
CA TYR A 70 2.21 -12.32 12.51
C TYR A 70 1.71 -13.74 12.44
N HIS A 71 2.16 -14.47 11.45
CA HIS A 71 1.75 -15.83 11.28
C HIS A 71 2.95 -16.61 10.78
N LEU A 72 3.41 -17.57 11.56
CA LEU A 72 4.56 -18.38 11.20
C LEU A 72 5.78 -17.51 10.84
N GLY A 73 5.98 -16.48 11.63
CA GLY A 73 7.14 -15.60 11.43
C GLY A 73 7.01 -14.60 10.32
N ARG A 74 5.88 -14.55 9.66
CA ARG A 74 5.67 -13.60 8.60
C ARG A 74 4.62 -12.59 8.98
N ARG A 75 4.76 -11.38 8.46
CA ARG A 75 3.80 -10.31 8.71
C ARG A 75 2.76 -10.29 7.62
N TYR A 76 1.51 -10.09 8.03
CA TYR A 76 0.40 -9.93 7.11
C TYR A 76 -0.33 -8.65 7.46
N PHE A 77 -0.84 -7.98 6.45
CA PHE A 77 -1.39 -6.63 6.59
C PHE A 77 -2.83 -6.58 6.13
N ASN A 78 -3.62 -5.79 6.81
CA ASN A 78 -5.03 -5.66 6.47
C ASN A 78 -5.50 -4.23 6.71
N TYR A 79 -6.35 -3.74 5.83
CA TYR A 79 -6.88 -2.39 5.94
C TYR A 79 -7.78 -2.29 7.16
N LYS A 80 -7.64 -1.21 7.93
CA LYS A 80 -8.41 -1.05 9.12
C LYS A 80 -9.63 -0.22 8.83
N GLU A 81 -10.76 -0.90 8.72
CA GLU A 81 -11.93 -0.24 8.32
C GLU A 81 -12.47 0.76 9.25
N GLU A 82 -12.30 0.58 10.52
CA GLU A 82 -12.93 1.45 11.43
C GLU A 82 -12.41 2.84 11.42
N ARG A 83 -11.30 3.11 10.76
CA ARG A 83 -10.81 4.44 10.82
C ARG A 83 -11.75 5.37 10.10
N LYS A 84 -12.65 4.85 9.26
CA LYS A 84 -13.46 5.70 8.64
C LYS A 84 -14.56 6.20 9.39
N ARG A 85 -14.82 5.75 10.45
CA ARG A 85 -15.88 6.20 11.05
C ARG A 85 -15.67 7.24 11.87
N ASN A 86 -14.78 7.65 12.06
CA ASN A 86 -14.64 8.61 12.80
C ASN A 86 -15.04 9.77 12.43
N ASP A 87 -15.50 9.91 11.78
CA ASP A 87 -15.93 11.00 11.42
C ASP A 87 -16.79 11.40 11.88
#